data_ab21dfec9cb11cbea5bf0f9fabe291d8
#
_entry.id   ab21dfec9cb11cbea5bf0f9fabe291d8
#
_cell.length_a   1.000
_cell.length_b   1.000
_cell.length_c   1.000
_cell.angle_alpha   90.00
_cell.angle_beta   90.00
_cell.angle_gamma   90.00
#
_symmetry.space_group_name_H-M   'P 1'
#
loop_
_entity.id
_entity.type
_entity.pdbx_description
1 polymer ?
#
loop_
_entity_poly.entity_id
_entity_poly.type
_entity_poly.pdbx_seq_one_letter_code
_entity_poly.pdbx_strand_id
1 'polypeptide(L)'
;MYVGPDIVDDGLVAVFDAGSTRSYPGTGTVWYNLIGTVNGTLSATSIGTTTAGTMTFDGVDDSIDIPLASLASTDFTVIGVTQRTNAAAGRLISGRLNNWLLGQWDVNMRMYFSQGWVTGPASNTDDLQTHIWCGTGDISADTYKFRDDNVEYITTTTGGSQGPNGFLLGNYYAGNSGNGSEFGIGTITVLFVYNRVLTDAEIDQNFNAQKNRFI
;
A
#
# COMPACT_ATOMS: atom_id res chain seq x y z
N MET A 1 -7.67 -23.03 11.99
CA MET A 1 -8.19 -23.16 10.61
C MET A 1 -8.87 -21.84 10.30
N TYR A 2 -8.36 -21.10 9.32
CA TYR A 2 -9.02 -19.87 8.86
C TYR A 2 -10.31 -20.25 8.13
N VAL A 3 -11.43 -19.73 8.57
CA VAL A 3 -12.77 -20.01 8.00
C VAL A 3 -13.44 -18.74 7.46
N GLY A 4 -12.63 -17.73 7.15
CA GLY A 4 -13.12 -16.51 6.47
C GLY A 4 -13.17 -16.69 4.95
N PRO A 5 -13.74 -15.73 4.22
CA PRO A 5 -13.65 -15.71 2.76
C PRO A 5 -12.20 -15.64 2.32
N ASP A 6 -11.87 -16.40 1.26
CA ASP A 6 -10.54 -16.30 0.63
C ASP A 6 -10.39 -14.94 -0.08
N ILE A 7 -9.16 -14.44 -0.16
CA ILE A 7 -8.90 -13.27 -1.01
C ILE A 7 -9.10 -13.65 -2.49
N VAL A 8 -9.38 -12.64 -3.29
CA VAL A 8 -9.46 -12.81 -4.76
C VAL A 8 -8.07 -13.16 -5.30
N ASP A 9 -7.96 -14.21 -6.09
CA ASP A 9 -6.70 -14.68 -6.68
C ASP A 9 -6.53 -14.28 -8.15
N ASP A 10 -7.63 -14.06 -8.88
CA ASP A 10 -7.59 -13.64 -10.27
C ASP A 10 -6.97 -12.23 -10.41
N GLY A 11 -5.92 -12.13 -11.22
CA GLY A 11 -5.16 -10.91 -11.43
C GLY A 11 -4.21 -10.53 -10.27
N LEU A 12 -4.12 -11.34 -9.22
CA LEU A 12 -3.22 -11.09 -8.09
C LEU A 12 -1.77 -11.34 -8.50
N VAL A 13 -0.90 -10.33 -8.41
CA VAL A 13 0.50 -10.38 -8.84
C VAL A 13 1.50 -10.26 -7.69
N ALA A 14 1.06 -9.75 -6.54
CA ALA A 14 1.90 -9.73 -5.35
C ALA A 14 1.06 -9.81 -4.08
N VAL A 15 1.59 -10.56 -3.11
CA VAL A 15 1.08 -10.66 -1.73
C VAL A 15 2.24 -10.57 -0.77
N PHE A 16 2.24 -9.53 0.03
CA PHE A 16 3.14 -9.34 1.15
C PHE A 16 2.33 -9.31 2.44
N ASP A 17 2.66 -10.16 3.41
CA ASP A 17 1.96 -10.26 4.68
C ASP A 17 2.98 -10.43 5.81
N ALA A 18 3.21 -9.37 6.57
CA ALA A 18 4.19 -9.36 7.66
C ALA A 18 3.80 -10.31 8.81
N GLY A 19 2.50 -10.65 8.95
CA GLY A 19 2.02 -11.62 9.91
C GLY A 19 2.22 -13.09 9.48
N SER A 20 2.65 -13.32 8.24
CA SER A 20 2.96 -14.65 7.72
C SER A 20 4.46 -14.94 7.80
N THR A 21 4.86 -15.98 8.54
CA THR A 21 6.27 -16.41 8.60
C THR A 21 6.83 -16.87 7.26
N ARG A 22 5.98 -17.20 6.28
CA ARG A 22 6.37 -17.49 4.90
C ARG A 22 6.72 -16.21 4.14
N SER A 23 6.08 -15.10 4.45
CA SER A 23 6.37 -13.80 3.84
C SER A 23 7.50 -13.09 4.59
N TYR A 24 7.46 -13.08 5.93
CA TYR A 24 8.56 -12.56 6.72
C TYR A 24 8.89 -13.52 7.88
N PRO A 25 10.05 -14.17 7.86
CA PRO A 25 10.42 -15.17 8.89
C PRO A 25 10.81 -14.56 10.25
N GLY A 26 10.72 -13.24 10.38
CA GLY A 26 11.04 -12.52 11.60
C GLY A 26 12.50 -12.07 11.72
N THR A 27 13.30 -12.31 10.71
CA THR A 27 14.71 -11.89 10.65
C THR A 27 15.14 -11.62 9.22
N GLY A 28 16.20 -10.83 9.06
CA GLY A 28 16.79 -10.53 7.76
C GLY A 28 16.15 -9.29 7.11
N THR A 29 16.56 -9.05 5.86
CA THR A 29 16.20 -7.84 5.10
C THR A 29 15.34 -8.16 3.88
N VAL A 30 14.67 -9.31 3.84
CA VAL A 30 13.82 -9.70 2.72
C VAL A 30 12.39 -9.94 3.17
N TRP A 31 11.46 -9.22 2.56
CA TRP A 31 10.02 -9.49 2.66
C TRP A 31 9.59 -10.28 1.43
N TYR A 32 9.27 -11.54 1.62
CA TYR A 32 8.98 -12.47 0.53
C TYR A 32 7.57 -12.27 -0.02
N ASN A 33 7.47 -12.19 -1.33
CA ASN A 33 6.20 -12.27 -2.04
C ASN A 33 5.65 -13.71 -1.98
N LEU A 34 4.43 -13.90 -1.49
CA LEU A 34 3.85 -15.22 -1.28
C LEU A 34 3.45 -15.94 -2.57
N ILE A 35 3.32 -15.21 -3.68
CA ILE A 35 2.82 -15.75 -4.97
C ILE A 35 3.75 -15.46 -6.14
N GLY A 36 4.66 -14.50 -6.02
CA GLY A 36 5.57 -14.08 -7.08
C GLY A 36 7.04 -14.30 -6.69
N THR A 37 7.93 -13.92 -7.59
CA THR A 37 9.39 -14.04 -7.40
C THR A 37 10.06 -12.72 -7.00
N VAL A 38 9.37 -11.59 -7.15
CA VAL A 38 9.88 -10.27 -6.77
C VAL A 38 9.59 -10.04 -5.31
N ASN A 39 10.64 -9.89 -4.52
CA ASN A 39 10.57 -9.66 -3.08
C ASN A 39 10.83 -8.20 -2.73
N GLY A 40 10.42 -7.80 -1.53
CA GLY A 40 10.78 -6.53 -0.92
C GLY A 40 12.16 -6.62 -0.24
N THR A 41 12.95 -5.56 -0.37
CA THR A 41 14.23 -5.41 0.32
C THR A 41 14.10 -4.32 1.38
N LEU A 42 14.30 -4.67 2.64
CA LEU A 42 14.28 -3.75 3.78
C LEU A 42 15.60 -2.99 3.84
N SER A 43 15.57 -1.68 4.08
CA SER A 43 16.78 -0.85 4.30
C SER A 43 17.50 -1.23 5.60
N ALA A 44 16.77 -1.69 6.61
CA ALA A 44 17.31 -2.16 7.89
C ALA A 44 16.54 -3.37 8.44
N THR A 45 17.19 -4.19 9.26
CA THR A 45 16.55 -5.35 9.92
C THR A 45 15.56 -4.94 11.02
N SER A 46 15.67 -3.73 11.54
CA SER A 46 14.76 -3.14 12.54
C SER A 46 13.34 -2.93 12.03
N ILE A 47 13.16 -2.81 10.70
CA ILE A 47 11.84 -2.62 10.07
C ILE A 47 10.94 -3.84 10.31
N GLY A 48 11.49 -5.04 10.23
CA GLY A 48 10.75 -6.27 10.45
C GLY A 48 10.68 -6.64 11.92
N THR A 49 9.61 -6.30 12.62
CA THR A 49 9.40 -6.74 13.99
C THR A 49 8.49 -7.96 14.04
N THR A 50 8.99 -9.04 14.62
CA THR A 50 8.31 -10.33 14.70
C THR A 50 7.11 -10.37 15.63
N THR A 51 7.08 -9.50 16.62
CA THR A 51 6.13 -9.61 17.74
C THR A 51 4.72 -9.13 17.38
N ALA A 52 4.61 -8.26 16.38
CA ALA A 52 3.31 -7.66 16.00
C ALA A 52 2.84 -8.09 14.60
N GLY A 53 3.67 -8.83 13.83
CA GLY A 53 3.35 -9.19 12.44
C GLY A 53 3.23 -7.96 11.54
N THR A 54 4.06 -6.93 11.77
CA THR A 54 4.07 -5.67 11.04
C THR A 54 5.48 -5.30 10.59
N MET A 55 5.59 -4.52 9.52
CA MET A 55 6.79 -3.78 9.17
C MET A 55 6.69 -2.40 9.76
N THR A 56 7.67 -1.98 10.57
CA THR A 56 7.63 -0.72 11.33
C THR A 56 8.65 0.25 10.76
N PHE A 57 8.22 1.49 10.56
CA PHE A 57 9.03 2.60 10.05
C PHE A 57 9.16 3.69 11.11
N ASP A 58 10.36 4.21 11.31
CA ASP A 58 10.67 5.22 12.33
C ASP A 58 10.51 6.67 11.85
N GLY A 59 10.29 6.86 10.54
CA GLY A 59 10.14 8.19 9.93
C GLY A 59 11.47 8.91 9.65
N VAL A 60 12.62 8.22 9.71
CA VAL A 60 13.95 8.82 9.55
C VAL A 60 14.64 8.33 8.26
N ASP A 61 14.83 7.01 8.13
CA ASP A 61 15.55 6.41 6.99
C ASP A 61 15.07 5.01 6.61
N ASP A 62 14.01 4.54 7.25
CA ASP A 62 13.44 3.23 6.98
C ASP A 62 12.69 3.18 5.65
N SER A 63 12.94 2.12 4.87
CA SER A 63 12.20 1.86 3.64
C SER A 63 12.20 0.39 3.24
N ILE A 64 11.19 -0.02 2.46
CA ILE A 64 11.16 -1.31 1.78
C ILE A 64 11.03 -1.07 0.28
N ASP A 65 12.04 -1.50 -0.48
CA ASP A 65 12.06 -1.43 -1.95
C ASP A 65 11.47 -2.70 -2.56
N ILE A 66 10.37 -2.55 -3.33
CA ILE A 66 9.70 -3.65 -4.03
C ILE A 66 9.73 -3.34 -5.54
N PRO A 67 10.72 -3.87 -6.29
CA PRO A 67 10.87 -3.62 -7.72
C PRO A 67 9.87 -4.45 -8.57
N LEU A 68 8.58 -4.37 -8.24
CA LEU A 68 7.53 -5.04 -8.98
C LEU A 68 7.44 -4.46 -10.41
N ALA A 69 6.97 -5.29 -11.35
CA ALA A 69 6.73 -4.83 -12.71
C ALA A 69 5.81 -3.61 -12.73
N SER A 70 6.09 -2.69 -13.65
CA SER A 70 5.34 -1.45 -13.76
C SER A 70 3.86 -1.70 -14.08
N LEU A 71 3.00 -1.07 -13.31
CA LEU A 71 1.56 -0.94 -13.58
C LEU A 71 1.20 0.46 -14.09
N ALA A 72 2.20 1.26 -14.46
CA ALA A 72 2.00 2.68 -14.80
C ALA A 72 1.05 2.90 -16.00
N SER A 73 0.98 1.95 -16.92
CA SER A 73 0.15 2.03 -18.12
C SER A 73 -0.90 0.93 -18.21
N THR A 74 -1.18 0.24 -17.12
CA THR A 74 -2.13 -0.87 -17.03
C THR A 74 -3.11 -0.67 -15.90
N ASP A 75 -4.27 -1.28 -16.04
CA ASP A 75 -5.26 -1.32 -14.97
C ASP A 75 -4.69 -2.02 -13.74
N PHE A 76 -5.11 -1.56 -12.57
CA PHE A 76 -4.58 -2.08 -11.31
C PHE A 76 -5.57 -1.95 -10.15
N THR A 77 -5.32 -2.74 -9.12
CA THR A 77 -5.87 -2.54 -7.77
C THR A 77 -4.74 -2.75 -6.76
N VAL A 78 -4.64 -1.85 -5.80
CA VAL A 78 -3.72 -1.97 -4.66
C VAL A 78 -4.52 -1.93 -3.38
N ILE A 79 -4.30 -2.91 -2.50
CA ILE A 79 -4.87 -2.95 -1.15
C ILE A 79 -3.72 -2.98 -0.16
N GLY A 80 -3.71 -2.06 0.80
CA GLY A 80 -2.70 -1.98 1.84
C GLY A 80 -3.30 -1.78 3.22
N VAL A 81 -2.69 -2.38 4.23
CA VAL A 81 -3.07 -2.20 5.63
C VAL A 81 -1.95 -1.46 6.34
N THR A 82 -2.26 -0.26 6.80
CA THR A 82 -1.29 0.60 7.48
C THR A 82 -1.88 1.23 8.73
N GLN A 83 -0.98 1.59 9.65
CA GLN A 83 -1.29 2.43 10.80
C GLN A 83 -0.17 3.43 10.99
N ARG A 84 -0.48 4.71 11.14
CA ARG A 84 0.47 5.67 11.65
C ARG A 84 0.54 5.61 13.17
N THR A 85 1.73 5.87 13.71
CA THR A 85 1.96 6.00 15.15
C THR A 85 2.15 7.45 15.59
N ASN A 86 2.26 8.35 14.60
CA ASN A 86 2.37 9.79 14.81
C ASN A 86 1.83 10.52 13.57
N ALA A 87 1.14 11.64 13.77
CA ALA A 87 0.67 12.54 12.70
C ALA A 87 1.82 13.40 12.14
N ALA A 88 2.94 12.77 11.80
CA ALA A 88 4.09 13.43 11.15
C ALA A 88 4.00 13.30 9.62
N ALA A 89 4.76 14.15 8.92
CA ALA A 89 4.90 14.05 7.47
C ALA A 89 5.41 12.67 7.03
N GLY A 90 5.14 12.32 5.77
CA GLY A 90 5.67 11.11 5.16
C GLY A 90 4.59 10.20 4.57
N ARG A 91 5.05 9.12 3.94
CA ARG A 91 4.21 8.14 3.23
C ARG A 91 4.51 6.75 3.72
N LEU A 92 3.49 5.91 3.84
CA LEU A 92 3.68 4.48 4.11
C LEU A 92 3.61 3.64 2.83
N ILE A 93 2.77 4.01 1.85
CA ILE A 93 2.67 3.32 0.56
C ILE A 93 2.91 4.32 -0.56
N SER A 94 3.98 4.13 -1.32
CA SER A 94 4.37 4.99 -2.44
C SER A 94 4.78 4.20 -3.68
N GLY A 95 4.71 4.83 -4.84
CA GLY A 95 5.36 4.33 -6.05
C GLY A 95 6.88 4.42 -5.96
N ARG A 96 7.57 3.42 -6.52
CA ARG A 96 9.03 3.31 -6.52
C ARG A 96 9.69 4.29 -7.49
N LEU A 97 9.20 4.36 -8.71
CA LEU A 97 9.81 5.13 -9.80
C LEU A 97 8.92 6.27 -10.33
N ASN A 98 7.75 6.45 -9.72
CA ASN A 98 6.84 7.54 -10.07
C ASN A 98 6.13 8.07 -8.83
N ASN A 99 5.55 9.26 -8.93
CA ASN A 99 4.79 9.84 -7.84
C ASN A 99 3.39 9.20 -7.78
N TRP A 100 3.31 8.13 -7.00
CA TRP A 100 2.07 7.42 -6.68
C TRP A 100 2.00 7.23 -5.17
N LEU A 101 0.83 7.36 -4.58
CA LEU A 101 0.65 7.17 -3.14
C LEU A 101 -0.76 6.69 -2.82
N LEU A 102 -0.89 5.91 -1.76
CA LEU A 102 -2.17 5.42 -1.24
C LEU A 102 -2.19 5.48 0.30
N GLY A 103 -3.25 6.04 0.85
CA GLY A 103 -3.59 6.01 2.26
C GLY A 103 -3.27 7.30 3.00
N GLN A 104 -2.00 7.58 3.28
CA GLN A 104 -1.59 8.64 4.21
C GLN A 104 -0.46 9.50 3.64
N TRP A 105 -0.55 10.80 3.80
CA TRP A 105 0.47 11.75 3.41
C TRP A 105 0.41 13.02 4.27
N ASP A 106 1.58 13.55 4.65
CA ASP A 106 1.69 14.65 5.59
C ASP A 106 0.93 14.30 6.89
N VAL A 107 0.12 15.17 7.44
CA VAL A 107 -0.71 14.92 8.62
C VAL A 107 -2.09 14.33 8.28
N ASN A 108 -2.34 14.02 7.01
CA ASN A 108 -3.65 13.66 6.50
C ASN A 108 -3.74 12.16 6.17
N MET A 109 -4.96 11.63 6.28
CA MET A 109 -5.37 10.33 5.78
C MET A 109 -6.29 10.47 4.55
N ARG A 110 -6.65 9.34 3.93
CA ARG A 110 -7.53 9.27 2.75
C ARG A 110 -6.94 9.96 1.53
N MET A 111 -5.64 9.79 1.37
CA MET A 111 -4.86 10.39 0.31
C MET A 111 -4.64 9.38 -0.82
N TYR A 112 -4.98 9.74 -2.04
CA TYR A 112 -4.67 8.96 -3.22
C TYR A 112 -4.15 9.86 -4.33
N PHE A 113 -2.89 9.66 -4.69
CA PHE A 113 -2.23 10.35 -5.79
C PHE A 113 -1.72 9.35 -6.81
N SER A 114 -2.16 9.48 -8.06
CA SER A 114 -1.84 8.59 -9.18
C SER A 114 -1.29 9.40 -10.35
N GLN A 115 -0.14 10.06 -10.16
CA GLN A 115 0.41 11.11 -11.05
C GLN A 115 -0.55 12.31 -11.23
N GLY A 116 -1.42 12.52 -10.27
CA GLY A 116 -2.43 13.53 -10.13
C GLY A 116 -3.30 13.17 -8.94
N TRP A 117 -3.95 14.16 -8.31
CA TRP A 117 -4.80 13.92 -7.15
C TRP A 117 -6.12 13.27 -7.56
N VAL A 118 -6.34 12.05 -7.10
CA VAL A 118 -7.64 11.37 -7.11
C VAL A 118 -8.43 11.82 -5.88
N THR A 119 -7.82 11.77 -4.68
CA THR A 119 -8.33 12.46 -3.48
C THR A 119 -7.23 13.41 -3.01
N GLY A 120 -7.56 14.67 -2.79
CA GLY A 120 -6.61 15.67 -2.34
C GLY A 120 -6.65 15.93 -0.83
N PRO A 121 -5.74 16.77 -0.33
CA PRO A 121 -5.69 17.18 1.07
C PRO A 121 -6.92 18.01 1.43
N ALA A 122 -8.02 17.34 1.66
CA ALA A 122 -9.11 17.91 2.42
C ALA A 122 -8.82 17.59 3.90
N SER A 123 -9.14 18.47 4.81
CA SER A 123 -8.86 18.44 6.26
C SER A 123 -9.21 17.13 7.00
N ASN A 124 -8.67 16.03 6.55
CA ASN A 124 -8.84 14.69 7.13
C ASN A 124 -7.57 14.35 7.92
N THR A 125 -7.39 15.00 9.07
CA THR A 125 -6.30 14.66 9.98
C THR A 125 -6.34 13.16 10.28
N ASP A 126 -5.16 12.54 10.22
CA ASP A 126 -4.97 11.12 10.51
C ASP A 126 -5.43 10.82 11.95
N ASP A 127 -6.25 9.80 12.13
CA ASP A 127 -6.81 9.39 13.42
C ASP A 127 -5.92 8.37 14.15
N LEU A 128 -4.78 8.00 13.54
CA LEU A 128 -3.79 7.06 14.06
C LEU A 128 -4.33 5.63 14.26
N GLN A 129 -5.44 5.30 13.63
CA GLN A 129 -5.99 3.94 13.64
C GLN A 129 -5.41 3.11 12.49
N THR A 130 -5.61 1.80 12.57
CA THR A 130 -5.31 0.90 11.46
C THR A 130 -6.40 1.04 10.40
N HIS A 131 -5.99 1.19 9.15
CA HIS A 131 -6.89 1.30 8.00
C HIS A 131 -6.56 0.27 6.93
N ILE A 132 -7.60 -0.19 6.24
CA ILE A 132 -7.51 -1.00 5.03
C ILE A 132 -7.82 -0.09 3.83
N TRP A 133 -6.77 0.34 3.15
CA TRP A 133 -6.87 1.18 1.95
C TRP A 133 -7.08 0.34 0.71
N CYS A 134 -7.94 0.77 -0.20
CA CYS A 134 -8.04 0.23 -1.54
C CYS A 134 -8.03 1.36 -2.56
N GLY A 135 -7.06 1.32 -3.48
CA GLY A 135 -6.96 2.21 -4.63
C GLY A 135 -7.03 1.43 -5.93
N THR A 136 -7.89 1.84 -6.86
CA THR A 136 -7.96 1.25 -8.20
C THR A 136 -7.70 2.29 -9.27
N GLY A 137 -7.20 1.86 -10.43
CA GLY A 137 -7.11 2.66 -11.63
C GLY A 137 -7.44 1.83 -12.85
N ASP A 138 -8.50 2.20 -13.55
CA ASP A 138 -8.76 1.82 -14.92
C ASP A 138 -8.11 2.89 -15.81
N ILE A 139 -6.93 2.59 -16.30
CA ILE A 139 -6.12 3.56 -17.05
C ILE A 139 -6.76 3.85 -18.41
N SER A 140 -7.40 2.84 -19.01
CA SER A 140 -8.02 2.96 -20.31
C SER A 140 -9.30 3.79 -20.28
N ALA A 141 -10.08 3.68 -19.22
CA ALA A 141 -11.30 4.45 -19.00
C ALA A 141 -11.07 5.74 -18.20
N ASP A 142 -9.83 6.00 -17.76
CA ASP A 142 -9.46 7.14 -16.89
C ASP A 142 -10.35 7.21 -15.64
N THR A 143 -10.58 6.06 -15.00
CA THR A 143 -11.47 5.96 -13.83
C THR A 143 -10.71 5.42 -12.63
N TYR A 144 -10.80 6.14 -11.52
CA TYR A 144 -10.10 5.83 -10.27
C TYR A 144 -11.08 5.74 -9.12
N LYS A 145 -10.90 4.73 -8.25
CA LYS A 145 -11.67 4.57 -7.01
C LYS A 145 -10.74 4.55 -5.81
N PHE A 146 -11.23 5.10 -4.72
CA PHE A 146 -10.57 5.00 -3.43
C PHE A 146 -11.56 4.59 -2.34
N ARG A 147 -11.16 3.60 -1.53
CA ARG A 147 -11.91 3.17 -0.34
C ARG A 147 -11.00 3.14 0.88
N ASP A 148 -11.58 3.49 2.01
CA ASP A 148 -11.04 3.42 3.36
C ASP A 148 -11.98 2.55 4.19
N ASP A 149 -11.47 1.46 4.77
CA ASP A 149 -12.24 0.47 5.53
C ASP A 149 -13.54 0.04 4.81
N ASN A 150 -13.43 -0.18 3.51
CA ASN A 150 -14.51 -0.53 2.59
C ASN A 150 -15.58 0.55 2.36
N VAL A 151 -15.42 1.73 2.92
CA VAL A 151 -16.25 2.88 2.57
C VAL A 151 -15.67 3.56 1.33
N GLU A 152 -16.48 3.69 0.27
CA GLU A 152 -16.07 4.41 -0.93
C GLU A 152 -16.07 5.91 -0.67
N TYR A 153 -14.91 6.56 -0.82
CA TYR A 153 -14.75 7.99 -0.66
C TYR A 153 -14.81 8.74 -1.97
N ILE A 154 -14.37 8.09 -3.05
CA ILE A 154 -14.42 8.69 -4.38
C ILE A 154 -14.41 7.64 -5.48
N THR A 155 -15.15 7.94 -6.54
CA THR A 155 -14.99 7.40 -7.89
C THR A 155 -14.94 8.60 -8.85
N THR A 156 -13.90 8.71 -9.64
CA THR A 156 -13.68 9.88 -10.50
C THR A 156 -12.95 9.53 -11.79
N THR A 157 -13.15 10.34 -12.80
CA THR A 157 -12.40 10.37 -14.06
C THR A 157 -11.38 11.51 -14.09
N THR A 158 -11.07 12.11 -12.95
CA THR A 158 -10.13 13.24 -12.86
C THR A 158 -9.00 12.91 -11.89
N GLY A 159 -7.86 13.54 -12.09
CA GLY A 159 -6.73 13.54 -11.18
C GLY A 159 -5.71 12.45 -11.42
N GLY A 160 -6.09 11.22 -11.70
CA GLY A 160 -5.15 10.13 -11.96
C GLY A 160 -4.68 10.09 -13.42
N SER A 161 -3.54 9.48 -13.69
CA SER A 161 -3.07 9.22 -15.06
C SER A 161 -2.19 7.97 -15.21
N GLN A 162 -1.68 7.41 -14.12
CA GLN A 162 -0.77 6.27 -14.13
C GLN A 162 -0.94 5.40 -12.90
N GLY A 163 -0.73 4.09 -13.03
CA GLY A 163 -0.57 3.18 -11.91
C GLY A 163 0.82 3.26 -11.27
N PRO A 164 1.07 2.50 -10.19
CA PRO A 164 2.37 2.46 -9.53
C PRO A 164 3.42 1.79 -10.41
N ASN A 165 4.64 2.32 -10.40
CA ASN A 165 5.80 1.71 -11.06
C ASN A 165 6.72 1.07 -10.00
N GLY A 166 6.33 -0.12 -9.52
CA GLY A 166 6.85 -0.72 -8.30
C GLY A 166 6.45 0.03 -7.05
N PHE A 167 6.92 -0.42 -5.87
CA PHE A 167 6.58 0.22 -4.59
C PHE A 167 7.82 0.57 -3.79
N LEU A 168 7.74 1.69 -3.10
CA LEU A 168 8.64 2.11 -2.05
C LEU A 168 7.81 2.38 -0.80
N LEU A 169 7.96 1.56 0.22
CA LEU A 169 7.17 1.66 1.44
C LEU A 169 7.95 2.38 2.52
N GLY A 170 7.27 3.18 3.34
CA GLY A 170 7.86 3.99 4.38
C GLY A 170 8.60 5.25 3.89
N ASN A 171 8.57 5.53 2.59
CA ASN A 171 9.36 6.59 2.00
C ASN A 171 8.77 7.06 0.66
N TYR A 172 9.19 8.22 0.20
CA TYR A 172 9.00 8.70 -1.16
C TYR A 172 10.35 8.98 -1.83
N TYR A 173 10.54 8.43 -3.01
CA TYR A 173 11.72 8.63 -3.82
C TYR A 173 11.40 9.48 -5.05
N ALA A 174 11.77 10.74 -4.99
CA ALA A 174 11.57 11.67 -6.11
C ALA A 174 12.62 11.44 -7.22
N GLY A 175 12.49 10.33 -7.93
CA GLY A 175 13.29 10.01 -9.12
C GLY A 175 14.81 10.05 -8.90
N ASN A 176 15.48 8.94 -9.00
CA ASN A 176 16.94 8.71 -9.13
C ASN A 176 17.94 9.56 -8.31
N SER A 177 17.51 10.37 -7.36
CA SER A 177 18.41 11.23 -6.59
C SER A 177 19.06 10.58 -5.38
N GLY A 178 18.81 9.30 -5.13
CA GLY A 178 19.51 8.50 -4.11
C GLY A 178 19.13 8.79 -2.65
N ASN A 179 18.46 9.87 -2.37
CA ASN A 179 18.03 10.24 -1.03
C ASN A 179 16.50 10.25 -1.00
N GLY A 180 15.90 9.30 -0.26
CA GLY A 180 14.49 9.33 0.04
C GLY A 180 14.06 10.61 0.74
N SER A 181 12.81 10.95 0.62
CA SER A 181 12.16 12.05 1.32
C SER A 181 10.78 11.61 1.79
N GLU A 182 10.13 12.41 2.61
CA GLU A 182 8.81 12.08 3.14
C GLU A 182 8.78 10.71 3.84
N PHE A 183 9.77 10.43 4.69
CA PHE A 183 9.81 9.23 5.50
C PHE A 183 8.59 9.12 6.40
N GLY A 184 7.86 8.01 6.26
CA GLY A 184 6.65 7.74 7.03
C GLY A 184 6.97 7.11 8.37
N ILE A 185 6.22 7.48 9.41
CA ILE A 185 6.28 6.85 10.72
C ILE A 185 5.02 6.02 10.97
N GLY A 186 5.19 4.73 11.24
CA GLY A 186 4.05 3.83 11.43
C GLY A 186 4.35 2.41 11.00
N THR A 187 3.31 1.70 10.63
CA THR A 187 3.42 0.28 10.26
C THR A 187 2.68 -0.01 8.96
N ILE A 188 3.18 -1.05 8.26
CA ILE A 188 2.44 -1.74 7.21
C ILE A 188 2.39 -3.23 7.55
N THR A 189 1.22 -3.84 7.38
CA THR A 189 1.03 -5.26 7.69
C THR A 189 0.84 -6.09 6.44
N VAL A 190 0.06 -5.59 5.48
CA VAL A 190 -0.29 -6.30 4.26
C VAL A 190 -0.23 -5.38 3.06
N LEU A 191 0.24 -5.91 1.93
CA LEU A 191 0.13 -5.30 0.61
C LEU A 191 -0.30 -6.35 -0.40
N PHE A 192 -1.47 -6.14 -1.04
CA PHE A 192 -1.94 -6.91 -2.18
C PHE A 192 -1.89 -6.04 -3.43
N VAL A 193 -1.43 -6.61 -4.54
CA VAL A 193 -1.33 -5.92 -5.83
C VAL A 193 -1.95 -6.77 -6.91
N TYR A 194 -2.88 -6.18 -7.66
CA TYR A 194 -3.56 -6.79 -8.80
C TYR A 194 -3.23 -6.04 -10.08
N ASN A 195 -3.12 -6.76 -11.18
CA ASN A 195 -2.90 -6.19 -12.52
C ASN A 195 -4.20 -5.95 -13.29
N ARG A 196 -5.29 -5.75 -12.58
CA ARG A 196 -6.62 -5.38 -13.09
C ARG A 196 -7.40 -4.56 -12.08
N VAL A 197 -8.45 -3.93 -12.52
CA VAL A 197 -9.46 -3.36 -11.62
C VAL A 197 -10.30 -4.49 -11.03
N LEU A 198 -10.37 -4.56 -9.70
CA LEU A 198 -11.33 -5.42 -9.01
C LEU A 198 -12.73 -4.82 -9.06
N THR A 199 -13.73 -5.67 -9.19
CA THR A 199 -15.14 -5.28 -9.01
C THR A 199 -15.41 -4.90 -7.55
N ASP A 200 -16.49 -4.19 -7.29
CA ASP A 200 -16.89 -3.84 -5.94
C ASP A 200 -17.10 -5.07 -5.05
N ALA A 201 -17.70 -6.13 -5.59
CA ALA A 201 -17.89 -7.39 -4.87
C ALA A 201 -16.55 -8.09 -4.51
N GLU A 202 -15.55 -8.00 -5.37
CA GLU A 202 -14.21 -8.54 -5.10
C GLU A 202 -13.44 -7.70 -4.08
N ILE A 203 -13.61 -6.38 -4.10
CA ILE A 203 -13.06 -5.49 -3.06
C ILE A 203 -13.71 -5.82 -1.72
N ASP A 204 -15.03 -5.98 -1.68
CA ASP A 204 -15.78 -6.40 -0.48
C ASP A 204 -15.30 -7.76 0.04
N GLN A 205 -15.04 -8.71 -0.85
CA GLN A 205 -14.50 -10.02 -0.50
C GLN A 205 -13.14 -9.90 0.17
N ASN A 206 -12.21 -9.16 -0.44
CA ASN A 206 -10.88 -8.93 0.11
C ASN A 206 -10.93 -8.22 1.47
N PHE A 207 -11.77 -7.20 1.61
CA PHE A 207 -11.97 -6.51 2.89
C PHE A 207 -12.50 -7.49 3.96
N ASN A 208 -13.53 -8.25 3.66
CA ASN A 208 -14.11 -9.22 4.59
C ASN A 208 -13.12 -10.33 4.99
N ALA A 209 -12.19 -10.68 4.09
CA ALA A 209 -11.11 -11.62 4.38
C ALA A 209 -10.09 -11.08 5.38
N GLN A 210 -9.92 -9.76 5.46
CA GLN A 210 -8.86 -9.13 6.24
C GLN A 210 -9.35 -8.39 7.48
N LYS A 211 -10.57 -7.82 7.47
CA LYS A 211 -11.03 -6.89 8.53
C LYS A 211 -10.87 -7.43 9.94
N ASN A 212 -11.20 -8.71 10.19
CA ASN A 212 -11.11 -9.30 11.54
C ASN A 212 -9.69 -9.50 12.05
N ARG A 213 -8.67 -9.24 11.22
CA ARG A 213 -7.27 -9.25 11.64
C ARG A 213 -6.79 -7.88 12.09
N PHE A 214 -7.44 -6.80 11.61
CA PHE A 214 -6.86 -5.46 11.67
C PHE A 214 -7.80 -4.41 12.29
N ILE A 215 -9.12 -4.57 12.12
CA ILE A 215 -10.13 -3.62 12.61
C ILE A 215 -11.29 -4.32 13.30
#